data_c643e1c960def34b8d158c9fadeea027
#
_entry.id   c643e1c960def34b8d158c9fadeea027
#
_cell.length_a   1.000
_cell.length_b   1.000
_cell.length_c   1.000
_cell.angle_alpha   90.00
_cell.angle_beta   90.00
_cell.angle_gamma   90.00
#
_symmetry.space_group_name_H-M   'P 1'
#
loop_
_entity.id
_entity.type
_entity.pdbx_description
1 polymer ?
#
loop_
_entity_poly.entity_id
_entity_poly.type
_entity_poly.pdbx_seq_one_letter_code
_entity_poly.pdbx_strand_id
1 'polypeptide(L)'
;QKRLFGVVVPAGKGFRLQPANRGKRDSLVLTAHDKITLKAGDLVEAELLPSRGYIGKNARVITNLGNAGSPGAFSAFALAEFNIRHQFSDAAISDSQGLKIPPVKGRRDLRDHPLLTIDGADARDFDDAVFAEPAENGGWRLLVAIADVSHYVRPDSALDQEARKRGNSVYLPDRVVPMLPEAISNDLCSLRPHEDRAVMVAEIQIDKNGKRLSHHIERALIRSHARLTYDQVQAVFDGVMDEADCDVPHGCLHALFGAWRALDQDRQDREPLALNLKERRVVMDETGKAIAISQRSQTESQRLIEDFMIAANVAAADSLIASRQPCVFRIHDTPDLKKAATLTKLAESVGGNFTTGQVLRPYHFNKILALAENTPDSLSVNEAVLRSQAKAVYSIDNIGHFGLSLRNYAHFTSPIRRYADLLVHRALVDATAGRKTSPKDGLNGMPLDQIAEICTHISETEANAAAAELSLIHISEPTRRYAISYAVF
;
A
#
# COMPACT_ATOMS: atom_id res chain seq x y z
N GLN A 1 -16.90 -17.70 -20.48
CA GLN A 1 -17.96 -18.04 -19.50
C GLN A 1 -17.78 -17.13 -18.30
N LYS A 2 -18.91 -16.57 -17.78
CA LYS A 2 -18.84 -15.59 -16.69
C LYS A 2 -18.72 -16.33 -15.37
N ARG A 3 -17.56 -16.19 -14.70
CA ARG A 3 -17.32 -16.73 -13.35
C ARG A 3 -18.10 -15.91 -12.31
N LEU A 4 -18.62 -16.59 -11.33
CA LEU A 4 -19.40 -16.03 -10.21
C LEU A 4 -18.85 -16.58 -8.91
N PHE A 5 -18.77 -15.71 -7.91
CA PHE A 5 -18.30 -16.04 -6.56
C PHE A 5 -19.44 -15.74 -5.58
N GLY A 6 -19.60 -16.57 -4.57
CA GLY A 6 -20.64 -16.36 -3.57
C GLY A 6 -20.70 -17.44 -2.50
N VAL A 7 -21.70 -17.29 -1.63
CA VAL A 7 -21.95 -18.20 -0.50
C VAL A 7 -23.09 -19.15 -0.85
N VAL A 8 -22.94 -20.43 -0.47
CA VAL A 8 -23.95 -21.45 -0.60
C VAL A 8 -24.99 -21.28 0.51
N VAL A 9 -26.24 -21.04 0.14
CA VAL A 9 -27.36 -20.94 1.08
C VAL A 9 -28.40 -22.05 0.84
N PRO A 10 -29.03 -22.60 1.88
CA PRO A 10 -30.08 -23.62 1.71
C PRO A 10 -31.30 -23.06 0.98
N ALA A 11 -31.92 -23.87 0.11
CA ALA A 11 -33.16 -23.50 -0.60
C ALA A 11 -34.00 -24.76 -0.86
N GLY A 12 -34.98 -25.02 -0.03
CA GLY A 12 -35.81 -26.21 -0.13
C GLY A 12 -34.97 -27.50 -0.01
N LYS A 13 -35.05 -28.37 -1.03
CA LYS A 13 -34.25 -29.62 -1.08
C LYS A 13 -32.85 -29.44 -1.71
N GLY A 14 -32.43 -28.22 -2.04
CA GLY A 14 -31.17 -27.94 -2.72
C GLY A 14 -30.47 -26.72 -2.16
N PHE A 15 -29.56 -26.15 -2.98
CA PHE A 15 -28.76 -24.99 -2.63
C PHE A 15 -28.91 -23.87 -3.65
N ARG A 16 -28.70 -22.63 -3.21
CA ARG A 16 -28.59 -21.44 -4.06
C ARG A 16 -27.28 -20.74 -3.79
N LEU A 17 -26.75 -20.09 -4.81
CA LEU A 17 -25.64 -19.16 -4.69
C LEU A 17 -26.19 -17.79 -4.31
N GLN A 18 -25.72 -17.24 -3.21
CA GLN A 18 -25.86 -15.83 -2.90
C GLN A 18 -24.57 -15.13 -3.38
N PRO A 19 -24.63 -14.34 -4.47
CA PRO A 19 -23.43 -13.69 -5.01
C PRO A 19 -22.82 -12.73 -4.00
N ALA A 20 -21.49 -12.70 -3.91
CA ALA A 20 -20.73 -11.77 -3.06
C ALA A 20 -20.89 -10.31 -3.53
N ASN A 21 -21.07 -10.10 -4.84
CA ASN A 21 -21.24 -8.77 -5.41
C ASN A 21 -22.69 -8.28 -5.22
N ARG A 22 -22.88 -7.26 -4.38
CA ARG A 22 -24.20 -6.67 -4.01
C ARG A 22 -25.02 -6.10 -5.18
N GLY A 23 -24.44 -5.90 -6.37
CA GLY A 23 -25.14 -5.42 -7.56
C GLY A 23 -26.09 -6.43 -8.22
N LYS A 24 -26.01 -7.72 -7.84
CA LYS A 24 -26.87 -8.80 -8.37
C LYS A 24 -27.70 -9.40 -7.25
N ARG A 25 -28.92 -8.90 -7.09
CA ARG A 25 -29.87 -9.33 -6.04
C ARG A 25 -30.46 -10.73 -6.24
N ASP A 26 -30.32 -11.36 -7.40
CA ASP A 26 -30.95 -12.65 -7.70
C ASP A 26 -30.04 -13.79 -7.23
N SER A 27 -30.49 -14.55 -6.23
CA SER A 27 -29.87 -15.81 -5.87
C SER A 27 -30.06 -16.83 -7.01
N LEU A 28 -28.98 -17.56 -7.35
CA LEU A 28 -28.95 -18.51 -8.45
C LEU A 28 -29.12 -19.94 -7.91
N VAL A 29 -29.87 -20.77 -8.61
CA VAL A 29 -29.97 -22.20 -8.27
C VAL A 29 -28.64 -22.86 -8.58
N LEU A 30 -28.05 -23.56 -7.58
CA LEU A 30 -26.79 -24.26 -7.72
C LEU A 30 -27.00 -25.71 -8.16
N THR A 31 -26.22 -26.10 -9.16
CA THR A 31 -25.97 -27.51 -9.49
C THR A 31 -24.52 -27.82 -9.19
N ALA A 32 -24.26 -28.88 -8.43
CA ALA A 32 -22.88 -29.34 -8.16
C ALA A 32 -22.49 -30.39 -9.20
N HIS A 33 -21.19 -30.45 -9.51
CA HIS A 33 -20.62 -31.61 -10.22
C HIS A 33 -20.63 -32.81 -9.27
N ASP A 34 -20.80 -34.05 -9.75
CA ASP A 34 -20.95 -35.28 -8.94
C ASP A 34 -19.83 -35.51 -7.89
N LYS A 35 -18.72 -34.81 -8.01
CA LYS A 35 -17.57 -34.89 -7.08
C LYS A 35 -17.53 -33.79 -6.01
N ILE A 36 -18.45 -32.81 -6.03
CA ILE A 36 -18.43 -31.66 -5.11
C ILE A 36 -19.62 -31.76 -4.17
N THR A 37 -19.34 -32.03 -2.89
CA THR A 37 -20.35 -31.99 -1.83
C THR A 37 -20.48 -30.55 -1.33
N LEU A 38 -21.69 -30.01 -1.34
CA LEU A 38 -21.99 -28.66 -0.87
C LEU A 38 -22.61 -28.69 0.52
N LYS A 39 -22.23 -27.72 1.33
CA LYS A 39 -22.83 -27.44 2.64
C LYS A 39 -23.24 -25.97 2.72
N ALA A 40 -24.21 -25.67 3.56
CA ALA A 40 -24.56 -24.28 3.86
C ALA A 40 -23.35 -23.52 4.41
N GLY A 41 -23.12 -22.31 3.92
CA GLY A 41 -21.96 -21.49 4.26
C GLY A 41 -20.70 -21.78 3.45
N ASP A 42 -20.71 -22.72 2.51
CA ASP A 42 -19.57 -22.92 1.62
C ASP A 42 -19.36 -21.71 0.70
N LEU A 43 -18.12 -21.31 0.54
CA LEU A 43 -17.67 -20.31 -0.42
C LEU A 43 -17.32 -21.00 -1.72
N VAL A 44 -17.93 -20.59 -2.83
CA VAL A 44 -17.76 -21.31 -4.10
C VAL A 44 -17.50 -20.38 -5.25
N GLU A 45 -16.71 -20.90 -6.20
CA GLU A 45 -16.64 -20.39 -7.57
C GLU A 45 -17.62 -21.20 -8.41
N ALA A 46 -18.44 -20.49 -9.19
CA ALA A 46 -19.45 -21.11 -10.06
C ALA A 46 -19.47 -20.43 -11.44
N GLU A 47 -19.91 -21.13 -12.45
CA GLU A 47 -20.17 -20.58 -13.79
C GLU A 47 -21.67 -20.47 -14.07
N LEU A 48 -22.05 -19.39 -14.74
CA LEU A 48 -23.43 -19.19 -15.16
C LEU A 48 -23.78 -20.16 -16.29
N LEU A 49 -24.82 -20.96 -16.12
CA LEU A 49 -25.30 -21.86 -17.16
C LEU A 49 -26.20 -21.11 -18.14
N PRO A 50 -26.17 -21.46 -19.46
CA PRO A 50 -27.09 -20.91 -20.43
C PRO A 50 -28.54 -21.28 -20.04
N SER A 51 -29.40 -20.28 -19.89
CA SER A 51 -30.82 -20.49 -19.58
C SER A 51 -31.64 -20.33 -20.85
N ARG A 52 -32.45 -21.33 -21.18
CA ARG A 52 -33.52 -21.23 -22.21
C ARG A 52 -34.81 -20.87 -21.48
N GLY A 53 -35.22 -19.59 -21.58
CA GLY A 53 -36.50 -19.12 -21.05
C GLY A 53 -36.45 -18.39 -19.71
N TYR A 54 -37.64 -18.00 -19.19
CA TYR A 54 -37.86 -17.17 -17.99
C TYR A 54 -37.63 -17.89 -16.64
N ILE A 55 -37.24 -19.17 -16.65
CA ILE A 55 -37.07 -20.00 -15.44
C ILE A 55 -35.64 -19.84 -14.93
N GLY A 56 -35.53 -19.30 -13.73
CA GLY A 56 -34.37 -19.07 -12.85
C GLY A 56 -32.98 -19.27 -13.45
N LYS A 57 -32.11 -18.29 -13.24
CA LYS A 57 -30.70 -18.40 -13.61
C LYS A 57 -30.03 -19.52 -12.78
N ASN A 58 -29.45 -20.50 -13.46
CA ASN A 58 -28.74 -21.63 -12.86
C ASN A 58 -27.22 -21.38 -12.93
N ALA A 59 -26.51 -21.83 -11.92
CA ALA A 59 -25.06 -21.81 -11.89
C ALA A 59 -24.51 -23.19 -11.53
N ARG A 60 -23.41 -23.57 -12.15
CA ARG A 60 -22.70 -24.81 -11.84
C ARG A 60 -21.45 -24.49 -11.01
N VAL A 61 -21.30 -25.17 -9.88
CA VAL A 61 -20.11 -25.03 -9.04
C VAL A 61 -18.89 -25.62 -9.75
N ILE A 62 -17.83 -24.81 -9.84
CA ILE A 62 -16.53 -25.19 -10.41
C ILE A 62 -15.62 -25.68 -9.27
N THR A 63 -15.53 -24.89 -8.19
CA THR A 63 -14.61 -25.13 -7.07
C THR A 63 -15.31 -24.78 -5.75
N ASN A 64 -15.13 -25.63 -4.74
CA ASN A 64 -15.44 -25.28 -3.36
C ASN A 64 -14.16 -24.74 -2.71
N LEU A 65 -14.20 -23.47 -2.27
CA LEU A 65 -13.07 -22.72 -1.69
C LEU A 65 -12.99 -22.86 -0.15
N GLY A 66 -13.90 -23.64 0.43
CA GLY A 66 -14.00 -23.88 1.86
C GLY A 66 -15.26 -23.30 2.50
N ASN A 67 -15.52 -23.66 3.74
CA ASN A 67 -16.67 -23.14 4.46
C ASN A 67 -16.33 -21.81 5.14
N ALA A 68 -17.26 -20.86 5.12
CA ALA A 68 -17.10 -19.53 5.74
C ALA A 68 -16.72 -19.57 7.25
N GLY A 69 -17.01 -20.69 7.93
CA GLY A 69 -16.57 -20.92 9.30
C GLY A 69 -15.14 -21.48 9.43
N SER A 70 -14.47 -21.80 8.32
CA SER A 70 -13.11 -22.37 8.35
C SER A 70 -12.04 -21.29 8.27
N PRO A 71 -10.92 -21.43 9.01
CA PRO A 71 -9.79 -20.51 8.89
C PRO A 71 -9.29 -20.40 7.44
N GLY A 72 -8.99 -19.18 6.99
CA GLY A 72 -8.43 -18.93 5.67
C GLY A 72 -9.39 -19.05 4.48
N ALA A 73 -10.64 -19.49 4.67
CA ALA A 73 -11.60 -19.66 3.59
C ALA A 73 -11.96 -18.33 2.90
N PHE A 74 -12.10 -17.27 3.68
CA PHE A 74 -12.37 -15.93 3.13
C PHE A 74 -11.21 -15.41 2.28
N SER A 75 -9.97 -15.61 2.73
CA SER A 75 -8.79 -15.21 1.94
C SER A 75 -8.66 -16.03 0.67
N ALA A 76 -8.89 -17.36 0.73
CA ALA A 76 -8.93 -18.19 -0.48
C ALA A 76 -9.99 -17.73 -1.47
N PHE A 77 -11.16 -17.34 -0.96
CA PHE A 77 -12.24 -16.79 -1.76
C PHE A 77 -11.85 -15.46 -2.43
N ALA A 78 -11.28 -14.50 -1.67
CA ALA A 78 -10.84 -13.22 -2.21
C ALA A 78 -9.73 -13.39 -3.26
N LEU A 79 -8.75 -14.27 -3.01
CA LEU A 79 -7.69 -14.58 -3.97
C LEU A 79 -8.26 -15.09 -5.30
N ALA A 80 -9.26 -15.98 -5.24
CA ALA A 80 -9.91 -16.52 -6.43
C ALA A 80 -10.81 -15.48 -7.14
N GLU A 81 -11.62 -14.71 -6.40
CA GLU A 81 -12.54 -13.70 -6.93
C GLU A 81 -11.80 -12.60 -7.68
N PHE A 82 -10.68 -12.13 -7.15
CA PHE A 82 -9.87 -11.05 -7.74
C PHE A 82 -8.69 -11.56 -8.57
N ASN A 83 -8.63 -12.88 -8.83
CA ASN A 83 -7.59 -13.53 -9.63
C ASN A 83 -6.17 -13.19 -9.15
N ILE A 84 -5.97 -13.18 -7.83
CA ILE A 84 -4.69 -12.85 -7.21
C ILE A 84 -3.77 -14.08 -7.23
N ARG A 85 -2.60 -13.92 -7.85
CA ARG A 85 -1.56 -14.98 -7.92
C ARG A 85 -0.92 -15.16 -6.55
N HIS A 86 -1.01 -16.36 -5.97
CA HIS A 86 -0.48 -16.65 -4.63
C HIS A 86 0.64 -17.72 -4.61
N GLN A 87 0.88 -18.39 -5.72
CA GLN A 87 1.97 -19.36 -5.85
C GLN A 87 3.05 -18.80 -6.76
N PHE A 88 4.32 -18.96 -6.40
CA PHE A 88 5.45 -18.62 -7.24
C PHE A 88 5.76 -19.75 -8.21
N SER A 89 6.30 -19.41 -9.38
CA SER A 89 6.83 -20.41 -10.30
C SER A 89 8.14 -21.00 -9.76
N ASP A 90 8.45 -22.26 -10.11
CA ASP A 90 9.70 -22.92 -9.71
C ASP A 90 10.93 -22.12 -10.19
N ALA A 91 10.85 -21.50 -11.35
CA ALA A 91 11.89 -20.65 -11.88
C ALA A 91 12.15 -19.42 -11.01
N ALA A 92 11.09 -18.74 -10.52
CA ALA A 92 11.23 -17.59 -9.62
C ALA A 92 11.79 -18.00 -8.24
N ILE A 93 11.39 -19.16 -7.74
CA ILE A 93 11.97 -19.71 -6.50
C ILE A 93 13.45 -20.04 -6.71
N SER A 94 13.81 -20.67 -7.82
CA SER A 94 15.22 -20.98 -8.16
C SER A 94 16.07 -19.71 -8.26
N ASP A 95 15.57 -18.66 -8.94
CA ASP A 95 16.26 -17.37 -9.07
C ASP A 95 16.47 -16.66 -7.73
N SER A 96 15.63 -16.94 -6.73
CA SER A 96 15.76 -16.35 -5.39
C SER A 96 16.85 -16.99 -4.52
N GLN A 97 17.37 -18.15 -4.95
CA GLN A 97 18.33 -18.91 -4.17
C GLN A 97 19.78 -18.51 -4.48
N GLY A 98 20.63 -18.58 -3.46
CA GLY A 98 22.07 -18.36 -3.62
C GLY A 98 22.49 -16.90 -3.85
N LEU A 99 21.56 -15.96 -3.79
CA LEU A 99 21.86 -14.52 -3.85
C LEU A 99 22.61 -14.09 -2.57
N LYS A 100 23.51 -13.10 -2.72
CA LYS A 100 24.36 -12.62 -1.63
C LYS A 100 24.33 -11.10 -1.54
N ILE A 101 24.54 -10.59 -0.35
CA ILE A 101 24.74 -9.16 -0.10
C ILE A 101 25.95 -8.68 -0.90
N PRO A 102 25.84 -7.58 -1.68
CA PRO A 102 26.96 -7.06 -2.45
C PRO A 102 28.07 -6.50 -1.54
N PRO A 103 29.33 -6.50 -2.01
CA PRO A 103 30.41 -5.84 -1.30
C PRO A 103 30.21 -4.31 -1.29
N VAL A 104 30.90 -3.64 -0.38
CA VAL A 104 30.87 -2.16 -0.26
C VAL A 104 31.43 -1.45 -1.49
N LYS A 105 32.23 -2.14 -2.31
CA LYS A 105 32.84 -1.56 -3.52
C LYS A 105 31.78 -0.99 -4.47
N GLY A 106 31.85 0.31 -4.76
CA GLY A 106 30.89 1.03 -5.60
C GLY A 106 29.60 1.43 -4.86
N ARG A 107 29.60 1.33 -3.54
CA ARG A 107 28.54 1.77 -2.65
C ARG A 107 29.12 2.64 -1.54
N ARG A 108 28.36 3.62 -1.08
CA ARG A 108 28.73 4.38 0.13
C ARG A 108 28.62 3.49 1.36
N ASP A 109 29.60 3.54 2.23
CA ASP A 109 29.55 2.84 3.52
C ASP A 109 28.85 3.73 4.56
N LEU A 110 27.68 3.30 5.01
CA LEU A 110 26.86 3.98 6.03
C LEU A 110 26.60 3.05 7.24
N ARG A 111 27.39 1.99 7.41
CA ARG A 111 27.18 1.00 8.47
C ARG A 111 27.42 1.55 9.89
N ASP A 112 28.18 2.65 9.99
CA ASP A 112 28.43 3.33 11.26
C ASP A 112 27.33 4.37 11.61
N HIS A 113 26.39 4.64 10.72
CA HIS A 113 25.24 5.51 11.01
C HIS A 113 24.15 4.70 11.70
N PRO A 114 23.59 5.19 12.82
CA PRO A 114 22.55 4.47 13.56
C PRO A 114 21.18 4.64 12.90
N LEU A 115 21.03 4.09 11.70
CA LEU A 115 19.74 4.03 11.02
C LEU A 115 18.81 3.07 11.76
N LEU A 116 17.53 3.43 11.88
CA LEU A 116 16.51 2.68 12.59
C LEU A 116 15.41 2.26 11.63
N THR A 117 14.90 1.03 11.76
CA THR A 117 13.63 0.63 11.14
C THR A 117 12.49 0.81 12.13
N ILE A 118 11.37 1.39 11.69
CA ILE A 118 10.19 1.69 12.53
C ILE A 118 8.94 1.20 11.80
N ASP A 119 8.37 0.10 12.28
CA ASP A 119 7.28 -0.61 11.59
C ASP A 119 6.21 -1.13 12.55
N GLY A 120 5.18 -1.77 11.98
CA GLY A 120 4.20 -2.52 12.76
C GLY A 120 4.84 -3.73 13.47
N ALA A 121 4.25 -4.17 14.59
CA ALA A 121 4.78 -5.29 15.37
C ALA A 121 4.90 -6.59 14.54
N ASP A 122 3.98 -6.79 13.60
CA ASP A 122 3.86 -8.00 12.77
C ASP A 122 4.70 -7.93 11.47
N ALA A 123 5.34 -6.80 11.16
CA ALA A 123 6.12 -6.61 9.94
C ALA A 123 7.37 -7.49 9.94
N ARG A 124 7.73 -8.03 8.75
CA ARG A 124 8.94 -8.83 8.51
C ARG A 124 9.76 -8.34 7.33
N ASP A 125 9.15 -7.56 6.46
CA ASP A 125 9.67 -6.99 5.22
C ASP A 125 9.98 -5.50 5.43
N PHE A 126 11.09 -5.21 6.13
CA PHE A 126 11.50 -3.84 6.44
C PHE A 126 12.10 -3.20 5.19
N ASP A 127 11.29 -2.40 4.49
CA ASP A 127 11.68 -1.71 3.27
C ASP A 127 12.61 -0.53 3.53
N ASP A 128 12.44 0.17 4.68
CA ASP A 128 13.07 1.46 4.95
C ASP A 128 13.74 1.53 6.32
N ALA A 129 14.82 2.30 6.39
CA ALA A 129 15.49 2.70 7.61
C ALA A 129 15.79 4.20 7.56
N VAL A 130 15.61 4.89 8.68
CA VAL A 130 15.70 6.34 8.79
C VAL A 130 16.72 6.80 9.81
N PHE A 131 17.29 7.96 9.54
CA PHE A 131 18.17 8.68 10.45
C PHE A 131 18.02 10.19 10.22
N ALA A 132 18.17 10.98 11.27
CA ALA A 132 18.22 12.44 11.19
C ALA A 132 19.27 12.99 12.14
N GLU A 133 19.86 14.11 11.74
CA GLU A 133 20.76 14.92 12.57
C GLU A 133 20.56 16.41 12.31
N PRO A 134 20.80 17.28 13.31
CA PRO A 134 20.79 18.72 13.11
C PRO A 134 21.84 19.15 12.08
N ALA A 135 21.50 20.09 11.21
CA ALA A 135 22.41 20.70 10.25
C ALA A 135 22.91 22.07 10.75
N GLU A 136 24.11 22.48 10.30
CA GLU A 136 24.74 23.75 10.71
C GLU A 136 23.89 25.00 10.43
N ASN A 137 23.00 24.92 9.44
CA ASN A 137 22.06 26.00 9.06
C ASN A 137 20.81 26.10 9.95
N GLY A 138 20.75 25.34 11.05
CA GLY A 138 19.59 25.26 11.95
C GLY A 138 18.44 24.39 11.42
N GLY A 139 18.64 23.73 10.26
CA GLY A 139 17.73 22.71 9.72
C GLY A 139 18.17 21.29 10.06
N TRP A 140 17.83 20.33 9.18
CA TRP A 140 18.09 18.92 9.40
C TRP A 140 18.68 18.24 8.17
N ARG A 141 19.54 17.26 8.42
CA ARG A 141 20.01 16.29 7.44
C ARG A 141 19.33 14.96 7.71
N LEU A 142 18.62 14.45 6.69
CA LEU A 142 17.86 13.21 6.75
C LEU A 142 18.57 12.15 5.89
N LEU A 143 18.65 10.92 6.38
CA LEU A 143 18.98 9.74 5.58
C LEU A 143 17.75 8.82 5.55
N VAL A 144 17.23 8.56 4.36
CA VAL A 144 16.17 7.59 4.12
C VAL A 144 16.76 6.48 3.26
N ALA A 145 17.06 5.36 3.89
CA ALA A 145 17.66 4.19 3.25
C ALA A 145 16.59 3.17 2.89
N ILE A 146 16.48 2.83 1.63
CA ILE A 146 15.48 1.90 1.08
C ILE A 146 16.18 0.66 0.55
N ALA A 147 15.64 -0.52 0.84
CA ALA A 147 16.18 -1.80 0.37
C ALA A 147 16.45 -1.79 -1.15
N ASP A 148 17.68 -2.10 -1.57
CA ASP A 148 18.07 -2.12 -2.99
C ASP A 148 17.63 -3.41 -3.67
N VAL A 149 16.32 -3.57 -3.82
CA VAL A 149 15.69 -4.74 -4.46
C VAL A 149 16.15 -4.88 -5.91
N SER A 150 16.46 -3.77 -6.60
CA SER A 150 16.92 -3.78 -8.00
C SER A 150 18.23 -4.55 -8.18
N HIS A 151 19.07 -4.60 -7.14
CA HIS A 151 20.30 -5.39 -7.16
C HIS A 151 20.04 -6.90 -7.33
N TYR A 152 18.99 -7.41 -6.71
CA TYR A 152 18.63 -8.84 -6.66
C TYR A 152 17.63 -9.22 -7.76
N VAL A 153 16.62 -8.42 -7.98
CA VAL A 153 15.58 -8.63 -8.98
C VAL A 153 15.97 -7.92 -10.27
N ARG A 154 16.73 -8.60 -11.11
CA ARG A 154 17.22 -8.04 -12.37
C ARG A 154 16.15 -8.02 -13.45
N PRO A 155 16.16 -7.04 -14.37
CA PRO A 155 15.24 -7.01 -15.49
C PRO A 155 15.18 -8.35 -16.24
N ASP A 156 13.98 -8.75 -16.62
CA ASP A 156 13.66 -9.95 -17.40
C ASP A 156 14.02 -11.30 -16.75
N SER A 157 14.55 -11.32 -15.52
CA SER A 157 14.72 -12.55 -14.74
C SER A 157 13.37 -13.20 -14.42
N ALA A 158 13.35 -14.47 -14.02
CA ALA A 158 12.11 -15.14 -13.59
C ALA A 158 11.48 -14.46 -12.37
N LEU A 159 12.32 -13.94 -11.44
CA LEU A 159 11.87 -13.11 -10.31
C LEU A 159 11.19 -11.83 -10.79
N ASP A 160 11.76 -11.12 -11.75
CA ASP A 160 11.22 -9.89 -12.30
C ASP A 160 9.88 -10.11 -13.00
N GLN A 161 9.82 -11.14 -13.84
CA GLN A 161 8.57 -11.50 -14.54
C GLN A 161 7.45 -11.86 -13.58
N GLU A 162 7.77 -12.56 -12.48
CA GLU A 162 6.78 -12.91 -11.46
C GLU A 162 6.36 -11.68 -10.64
N ALA A 163 7.31 -10.83 -10.23
CA ALA A 163 7.04 -9.57 -9.53
C ALA A 163 6.16 -8.62 -10.37
N ARG A 164 6.48 -8.48 -11.66
CA ARG A 164 5.69 -7.69 -12.62
C ARG A 164 4.25 -8.21 -12.75
N LYS A 165 4.05 -9.54 -12.88
CA LYS A 165 2.72 -10.14 -12.97
C LYS A 165 1.89 -9.92 -11.71
N ARG A 166 2.52 -9.90 -10.53
CA ARG A 166 1.86 -9.63 -9.25
C ARG A 166 1.57 -8.14 -9.05
N GLY A 167 2.48 -7.27 -9.48
CA GLY A 167 2.42 -5.81 -9.35
C GLY A 167 2.67 -5.29 -7.94
N ASN A 168 2.13 -5.97 -6.94
CA ASN A 168 2.28 -5.61 -5.52
C ASN A 168 2.03 -6.81 -4.59
N SER A 169 2.48 -6.70 -3.34
CA SER A 169 2.06 -7.61 -2.25
C SER A 169 0.61 -7.33 -1.87
N VAL A 170 -0.13 -8.35 -1.43
CA VAL A 170 -1.53 -8.25 -1.00
C VAL A 170 -1.61 -8.65 0.46
N TYR A 171 -2.17 -7.77 1.29
CA TYR A 171 -2.28 -7.95 2.73
C TYR A 171 -3.71 -8.35 3.09
N LEU A 172 -3.90 -9.63 3.42
CA LEU A 172 -5.18 -10.16 3.88
C LEU A 172 -5.13 -10.33 5.40
N PRO A 173 -6.28 -10.37 6.09
CA PRO A 173 -6.30 -10.43 7.55
C PRO A 173 -5.55 -11.62 8.16
N ASP A 174 -5.50 -12.76 7.48
CA ASP A 174 -4.88 -14.01 7.95
C ASP A 174 -3.53 -14.32 7.29
N ARG A 175 -3.18 -13.65 6.20
CA ARG A 175 -1.95 -13.90 5.45
C ARG A 175 -1.52 -12.74 4.58
N VAL A 176 -0.24 -12.72 4.27
CA VAL A 176 0.33 -11.86 3.23
C VAL A 176 0.60 -12.70 1.98
N VAL A 177 0.21 -12.20 0.80
CA VAL A 177 0.62 -12.75 -0.49
C VAL A 177 1.72 -11.84 -1.03
N PRO A 178 3.00 -12.20 -0.86
CA PRO A 178 4.10 -11.31 -1.15
C PRO A 178 4.34 -11.17 -2.66
N MET A 179 4.86 -10.01 -3.10
CA MET A 179 5.29 -9.76 -4.47
C MET A 179 6.53 -10.58 -4.82
N LEU A 180 7.43 -10.75 -3.88
CA LEU A 180 8.68 -11.48 -4.00
C LEU A 180 8.73 -12.68 -3.05
N PRO A 181 9.45 -13.78 -3.38
CA PRO A 181 9.65 -14.90 -2.45
C PRO A 181 10.21 -14.44 -1.10
N GLU A 182 9.84 -15.12 -0.01
CA GLU A 182 10.24 -14.74 1.36
C GLU A 182 11.76 -14.68 1.58
N ALA A 183 12.54 -15.50 0.86
CA ALA A 183 14.00 -15.44 0.87
C ALA A 183 14.55 -14.06 0.41
N ILE A 184 13.77 -13.32 -0.37
CA ILE A 184 14.09 -11.96 -0.79
C ILE A 184 13.40 -10.95 0.12
N SER A 185 12.08 -11.03 0.28
CA SER A 185 11.29 -10.01 0.96
C SER A 185 11.55 -9.96 2.46
N ASN A 186 11.67 -11.12 3.12
CA ASN A 186 11.79 -11.21 4.59
C ASN A 186 13.24 -11.44 5.04
N ASP A 187 14.18 -11.67 4.12
CA ASP A 187 15.57 -11.94 4.43
C ASP A 187 16.52 -10.95 3.73
N LEU A 188 16.95 -11.22 2.49
CA LEU A 188 18.01 -10.46 1.82
C LEU A 188 17.72 -8.96 1.68
N CYS A 189 16.47 -8.57 1.42
CA CYS A 189 16.07 -7.18 1.26
C CYS A 189 15.59 -6.55 2.57
N SER A 190 15.05 -7.33 3.50
CA SER A 190 14.58 -6.79 4.79
C SER A 190 15.72 -6.18 5.60
N LEU A 191 15.59 -4.92 5.99
CA LEU A 191 16.62 -4.14 6.70
C LEU A 191 16.70 -4.54 8.18
N ARG A 192 16.97 -5.83 8.44
CA ARG A 192 17.04 -6.39 9.78
C ARG A 192 18.17 -5.77 10.59
N PRO A 193 17.99 -5.58 11.92
CA PRO A 193 18.99 -4.98 12.77
C PRO A 193 20.28 -5.81 12.82
N HIS A 194 21.42 -5.12 12.92
CA HIS A 194 22.77 -5.68 13.06
C HIS A 194 23.26 -6.52 11.87
N GLU A 195 22.56 -6.50 10.75
CA GLU A 195 22.96 -7.18 9.52
C GLU A 195 23.28 -6.19 8.41
N ASP A 196 24.33 -6.47 7.63
CA ASP A 196 24.66 -5.66 6.46
C ASP A 196 23.56 -5.78 5.40
N ARG A 197 23.09 -4.66 4.86
CA ARG A 197 22.05 -4.62 3.81
C ARG A 197 22.40 -3.60 2.73
N ALA A 198 22.15 -4.00 1.48
CA ALA A 198 22.24 -3.11 0.34
C ALA A 198 21.03 -2.21 0.27
N VAL A 199 21.27 -0.92 0.15
CA VAL A 199 20.22 0.10 0.06
C VAL A 199 20.48 1.10 -1.06
N MET A 200 19.42 1.78 -1.43
CA MET A 200 19.46 3.08 -2.11
C MET A 200 19.10 4.13 -1.07
N VAL A 201 19.99 5.08 -0.80
CA VAL A 201 19.79 6.09 0.22
C VAL A 201 19.46 7.43 -0.43
N ALA A 202 18.40 8.07 0.06
CA ALA A 202 18.10 9.46 -0.19
C ALA A 202 18.63 10.29 0.99
N GLU A 203 19.67 11.08 0.75
CA GLU A 203 20.16 12.10 1.65
C GLU A 203 19.46 13.41 1.32
N ILE A 204 18.75 13.99 2.28
CA ILE A 204 17.90 15.15 2.09
C ILE A 204 18.28 16.21 3.13
N GLN A 205 18.55 17.43 2.69
CA GLN A 205 18.72 18.57 3.57
C GLN A 205 17.49 19.45 3.56
N ILE A 206 16.98 19.75 4.73
CA ILE A 206 15.84 20.66 4.93
C ILE A 206 16.23 21.83 5.82
N ASP A 207 15.54 22.95 5.66
CA ASP A 207 15.66 24.08 6.57
C ASP A 207 14.83 23.84 7.86
N LYS A 208 14.84 24.81 8.76
CA LYS A 208 14.09 24.76 10.03
C LYS A 208 12.56 24.67 9.87
N ASN A 209 12.04 25.00 8.69
CA ASN A 209 10.61 24.94 8.36
C ASN A 209 10.27 23.71 7.50
N GLY A 210 11.22 22.80 7.28
CA GLY A 210 11.01 21.56 6.51
C GLY A 210 11.16 21.72 5.01
N LYS A 211 11.43 22.91 4.51
CA LYS A 211 11.62 23.12 3.08
C LYS A 211 12.92 22.49 2.62
N ARG A 212 12.82 21.60 1.62
CA ARG A 212 13.98 20.92 1.05
C ARG A 212 14.95 21.91 0.38
N LEU A 213 16.20 21.90 0.82
CA LEU A 213 17.29 22.71 0.28
C LEU A 213 18.05 21.96 -0.83
N SER A 214 18.36 20.70 -0.56
CA SER A 214 19.06 19.83 -1.49
C SER A 214 18.70 18.36 -1.24
N HIS A 215 19.01 17.49 -2.21
CA HIS A 215 18.97 16.06 -2.03
C HIS A 215 19.98 15.36 -2.94
N HIS A 216 20.38 14.16 -2.52
CA HIS A 216 21.22 13.27 -3.31
C HIS A 216 20.76 11.83 -3.12
N ILE A 217 20.76 11.04 -4.19
CA ILE A 217 20.39 9.62 -4.14
C ILE A 217 21.54 8.79 -4.67
N GLU A 218 21.95 7.79 -3.88
CA GLU A 218 23.03 6.88 -4.24
C GLU A 218 22.85 5.50 -3.62
N ARG A 219 23.58 4.53 -4.12
CA ARG A 219 23.66 3.19 -3.53
C ARG A 219 24.58 3.18 -2.32
N ALA A 220 24.15 2.52 -1.25
CA ALA A 220 24.92 2.39 -0.02
C ALA A 220 24.85 0.97 0.55
N LEU A 221 25.66 0.73 1.55
CA LEU A 221 25.58 -0.41 2.47
C LEU A 221 25.31 0.13 3.86
N ILE A 222 24.29 -0.38 4.52
CA ILE A 222 23.94 -0.02 5.90
C ILE A 222 23.98 -1.24 6.80
N ARG A 223 23.98 -0.98 8.11
CA ARG A 223 23.64 -1.94 9.16
C ARG A 223 22.65 -1.25 10.07
N SER A 224 21.37 -1.64 9.99
CA SER A 224 20.34 -1.07 10.85
C SER A 224 20.73 -1.29 12.32
N HIS A 225 20.62 -0.23 13.13
CA HIS A 225 21.02 -0.29 14.54
C HIS A 225 19.96 -1.00 15.39
N ALA A 226 18.70 -0.66 15.19
CA ALA A 226 17.59 -1.27 15.92
C ALA A 226 16.33 -1.34 15.04
N ARG A 227 15.46 -2.30 15.39
CA ARG A 227 14.09 -2.39 14.88
C ARG A 227 13.13 -1.98 15.97
N LEU A 228 12.39 -0.89 15.74
CA LEU A 228 11.39 -0.37 16.66
C LEU A 228 9.99 -0.57 16.11
N THR A 229 9.01 -0.60 17.00
CA THR A 229 7.58 -0.57 16.63
C THR A 229 7.07 0.86 16.71
N TYR A 230 6.01 1.17 15.92
CA TYR A 230 5.31 2.44 16.02
C TYR A 230 4.85 2.74 17.46
N ASP A 231 4.42 1.71 18.21
CA ASP A 231 3.94 1.87 19.57
C ASP A 231 5.09 2.24 20.56
N GLN A 232 6.30 1.67 20.38
CA GLN A 232 7.48 2.05 21.17
C GLN A 232 7.89 3.50 20.88
N VAL A 233 8.00 3.87 19.61
CA VAL A 233 8.35 5.24 19.19
C VAL A 233 7.29 6.24 19.68
N GLN A 234 6.01 5.88 19.62
CA GLN A 234 4.92 6.71 20.17
C GLN A 234 5.05 6.88 21.68
N ALA A 235 5.38 5.82 22.42
CA ALA A 235 5.55 5.89 23.86
C ALA A 235 6.70 6.84 24.27
N VAL A 236 7.80 6.87 23.48
CA VAL A 236 8.87 7.85 23.68
C VAL A 236 8.41 9.28 23.34
N PHE A 237 7.66 9.44 22.24
CA PHE A 237 7.10 10.73 21.85
C PHE A 237 6.15 11.32 22.93
N ASP A 238 5.33 10.47 23.54
CA ASP A 238 4.40 10.85 24.61
C ASP A 238 5.08 11.04 25.99
N GLY A 239 6.39 10.73 26.09
CA GLY A 239 7.13 10.81 27.34
C GLY A 239 6.77 9.72 28.36
N VAL A 240 6.15 8.63 27.91
CA VAL A 240 5.79 7.45 28.71
C VAL A 240 6.95 6.46 28.85
N MET A 241 7.85 6.44 27.83
CA MET A 241 9.05 5.60 27.77
C MET A 241 10.28 6.48 27.56
N ASP A 242 11.41 6.13 28.17
CA ASP A 242 12.69 6.79 27.87
C ASP A 242 13.28 6.23 26.57
N GLU A 243 13.92 7.07 25.77
CA GLU A 243 14.65 6.65 24.57
C GLU A 243 15.71 5.59 24.88
N ALA A 244 16.34 5.65 26.05
CA ALA A 244 17.35 4.69 26.49
C ALA A 244 16.80 3.25 26.60
N ASP A 245 15.49 3.08 26.81
CA ASP A 245 14.84 1.77 26.88
C ASP A 245 14.65 1.12 25.50
N CYS A 246 14.90 1.87 24.42
CA CYS A 246 14.73 1.41 23.03
C CYS A 246 16.01 0.82 22.41
N ASP A 247 17.09 0.69 23.16
CA ASP A 247 18.42 0.24 22.66
C ASP A 247 18.88 1.03 21.43
N VAL A 248 18.71 2.35 21.46
CA VAL A 248 19.17 3.29 20.43
C VAL A 248 20.15 4.32 21.01
N PRO A 249 21.08 4.85 20.20
CA PRO A 249 21.96 5.91 20.66
C PRO A 249 21.21 7.14 21.14
N HIS A 250 21.66 7.74 22.22
CA HIS A 250 21.02 8.90 22.82
C HIS A 250 20.83 10.05 21.82
N GLY A 251 19.61 10.58 21.78
CA GLY A 251 19.21 11.68 20.91
C GLY A 251 18.74 11.27 19.51
N CYS A 252 18.82 9.99 19.13
CA CYS A 252 18.40 9.54 17.79
C CYS A 252 16.90 9.76 17.54
N LEU A 253 16.04 9.33 18.47
CA LEU A 253 14.57 9.53 18.31
C LEU A 253 14.21 11.01 18.45
N HIS A 254 14.87 11.74 19.34
CA HIS A 254 14.67 13.18 19.48
C HIS A 254 15.04 13.95 18.20
N ALA A 255 16.11 13.53 17.49
CA ALA A 255 16.49 14.10 16.22
C ALA A 255 15.44 13.78 15.11
N LEU A 256 14.95 12.54 15.07
CA LEU A 256 13.88 12.16 14.16
C LEU A 256 12.59 12.98 14.41
N PHE A 257 12.19 13.17 15.66
CA PHE A 257 11.04 14.02 16.02
C PHE A 257 11.26 15.49 15.65
N GLY A 258 12.48 16.02 15.87
CA GLY A 258 12.84 17.39 15.50
C GLY A 258 12.74 17.62 13.99
N ALA A 259 13.31 16.70 13.20
CA ALA A 259 13.23 16.74 11.75
C ALA A 259 11.79 16.57 11.24
N TRP A 260 11.03 15.66 11.84
CA TRP A 260 9.61 15.47 11.49
C TRP A 260 8.76 16.71 11.76
N ARG A 261 8.95 17.39 12.89
CA ARG A 261 8.22 18.64 13.16
C ARG A 261 8.45 19.70 12.09
N ALA A 262 9.67 19.77 11.54
CA ALA A 262 9.94 20.65 10.42
C ALA A 262 9.20 20.19 9.14
N LEU A 263 9.26 18.89 8.81
CA LEU A 263 8.51 18.34 7.66
C LEU A 263 7.00 18.50 7.80
N ASP A 264 6.46 18.33 9.01
CA ASP A 264 5.04 18.54 9.30
C ASP A 264 4.62 19.99 9.07
N GLN A 265 5.50 20.97 9.41
CA GLN A 265 5.24 22.37 9.11
C GLN A 265 5.15 22.62 7.60
N ASP A 266 6.11 22.11 6.80
CA ASP A 266 6.05 22.20 5.34
C ASP A 266 4.80 21.51 4.77
N ARG A 267 4.39 20.38 5.35
CA ARG A 267 3.16 19.69 4.98
C ARG A 267 1.93 20.54 5.25
N GLN A 268 1.84 21.17 6.42
CA GLN A 268 0.73 22.08 6.77
C GLN A 268 0.68 23.26 5.81
N ASP A 269 1.82 23.84 5.47
CA ASP A 269 1.90 24.97 4.52
C ASP A 269 1.45 24.58 3.08
N ARG A 270 1.62 23.32 2.69
CA ARG A 270 1.13 22.78 1.41
C ARG A 270 -0.36 22.48 1.39
N GLU A 271 -1.01 22.39 2.55
CA GLU A 271 -2.44 22.08 2.72
C GLU A 271 -2.90 20.84 1.92
N PRO A 272 -2.31 19.65 2.10
CA PRO A 272 -2.81 18.43 1.46
C PRO A 272 -4.24 18.13 1.89
N LEU A 273 -4.93 17.26 1.16
CA LEU A 273 -6.29 16.84 1.49
C LEU A 273 -6.33 16.12 2.85
N ALA A 274 -7.03 16.71 3.82
CA ALA A 274 -7.07 16.28 5.21
C ALA A 274 -8.30 15.38 5.51
N LEU A 275 -8.39 14.20 4.87
CA LEU A 275 -9.43 13.22 5.17
C LEU A 275 -9.19 12.58 6.54
N ASN A 276 -10.20 12.61 7.40
CA ASN A 276 -10.17 11.94 8.71
C ASN A 276 -11.06 10.68 8.67
N LEU A 277 -10.58 9.65 8.00
CA LEU A 277 -11.26 8.36 7.94
C LEU A 277 -10.52 7.38 8.85
N LYS A 278 -11.22 6.88 9.86
CA LYS A 278 -10.67 5.85 10.75
C LYS A 278 -10.50 4.54 10.00
N GLU A 279 -9.29 4.02 10.01
CA GLU A 279 -9.01 2.70 9.43
C GLU A 279 -9.73 1.60 10.22
N ARG A 280 -10.42 0.72 9.49
CA ARG A 280 -11.06 -0.46 10.06
C ARG A 280 -10.15 -1.66 9.87
N ARG A 281 -9.74 -2.29 10.94
CA ARG A 281 -8.96 -3.53 10.93
C ARG A 281 -9.79 -4.69 11.47
N VAL A 282 -9.79 -5.81 10.76
CA VAL A 282 -10.38 -7.06 11.26
C VAL A 282 -9.40 -7.65 12.29
N VAL A 283 -9.88 -7.88 13.49
CA VAL A 283 -9.12 -8.57 14.56
C VAL A 283 -9.43 -10.05 14.47
N MET A 284 -8.40 -10.86 14.36
CA MET A 284 -8.49 -12.32 14.32
C MET A 284 -8.14 -12.91 15.69
N ASP A 285 -8.74 -14.07 16.05
CA ASP A 285 -8.28 -14.87 17.18
C ASP A 285 -7.11 -15.80 16.76
N GLU A 286 -6.58 -16.54 17.73
CA GLU A 286 -5.47 -17.49 17.51
C GLU A 286 -5.80 -18.59 16.49
N THR A 287 -7.07 -18.83 16.22
CA THR A 287 -7.55 -19.81 15.23
C THR A 287 -7.74 -19.22 13.84
N GLY A 288 -7.50 -17.91 13.66
CA GLY A 288 -7.71 -17.21 12.39
C GLY A 288 -9.18 -16.87 12.10
N LYS A 289 -10.02 -16.79 13.13
CA LYS A 289 -11.42 -16.38 13.02
C LYS A 289 -11.57 -14.90 13.36
N ALA A 290 -12.30 -14.15 12.55
CA ALA A 290 -12.59 -12.74 12.80
C ALA A 290 -13.47 -12.58 14.06
N ILE A 291 -12.95 -11.89 15.09
CA ILE A 291 -13.62 -11.67 16.38
C ILE A 291 -14.09 -10.24 16.59
N ALA A 292 -13.43 -9.25 15.98
CA ALA A 292 -13.76 -7.84 16.13
C ALA A 292 -13.35 -7.04 14.89
N ILE A 293 -13.92 -5.85 14.76
CA ILE A 293 -13.41 -4.78 13.88
C ILE A 293 -12.99 -3.65 14.81
N SER A 294 -11.68 -3.37 14.84
CA SER A 294 -11.11 -2.23 15.56
C SER A 294 -11.02 -1.01 14.65
N GLN A 295 -11.12 0.17 15.23
CA GLN A 295 -10.81 1.42 14.56
C GLN A 295 -9.50 1.94 15.13
N ARG A 296 -8.54 2.26 14.28
CA ARG A 296 -7.25 2.83 14.68
C ARG A 296 -7.14 4.24 14.11
N SER A 297 -6.75 5.19 14.95
CA SER A 297 -6.30 6.51 14.52
C SER A 297 -4.82 6.46 14.22
N GLN A 298 -4.39 7.23 13.25
CA GLN A 298 -2.97 7.38 12.91
C GLN A 298 -2.23 8.09 14.07
N THR A 299 -1.09 7.54 14.47
CA THR A 299 -0.22 8.09 15.51
C THR A 299 0.84 9.03 14.93
N GLU A 300 1.47 9.86 15.79
CA GLU A 300 2.57 10.75 15.39
C GLU A 300 3.77 9.96 14.87
N SER A 301 4.07 8.81 15.46
CA SER A 301 5.14 7.90 15.01
C SER A 301 4.90 7.39 13.59
N GLN A 302 3.65 7.11 13.22
CA GLN A 302 3.29 6.72 11.84
C GLN A 302 3.40 7.91 10.88
N ARG A 303 2.97 9.11 11.30
CA ARG A 303 3.11 10.34 10.50
C ARG A 303 4.57 10.71 10.26
N LEU A 304 5.44 10.50 11.26
CA LEU A 304 6.87 10.71 11.13
C LEU A 304 7.42 9.91 9.96
N ILE A 305 7.18 8.61 9.94
CA ILE A 305 7.66 7.74 8.85
C ILE A 305 6.99 8.13 7.52
N GLU A 306 5.69 8.39 7.50
CA GLU A 306 4.98 8.84 6.28
C GLU A 306 5.60 10.10 5.67
N ASP A 307 5.89 11.14 6.46
CA ASP A 307 6.46 12.39 5.97
C ASP A 307 7.92 12.21 5.48
N PHE A 308 8.72 11.36 6.15
CA PHE A 308 10.04 10.96 5.66
C PHE A 308 9.95 10.23 4.31
N MET A 309 9.01 9.31 4.18
CA MET A 309 8.78 8.57 2.94
C MET A 309 8.29 9.50 1.82
N ILE A 310 7.40 10.44 2.11
CA ILE A 310 6.95 11.45 1.14
C ILE A 310 8.13 12.31 0.66
N ALA A 311 8.99 12.77 1.58
CA ALA A 311 10.17 13.54 1.23
C ALA A 311 11.13 12.78 0.31
N ALA A 312 11.39 11.49 0.60
CA ALA A 312 12.21 10.61 -0.24
C ALA A 312 11.57 10.32 -1.61
N ASN A 313 10.27 10.09 -1.65
CA ASN A 313 9.51 9.87 -2.89
C ASN A 313 9.56 11.10 -3.82
N VAL A 314 9.43 12.30 -3.27
CA VAL A 314 9.58 13.56 -4.03
C VAL A 314 11.02 13.74 -4.51
N ALA A 315 12.01 13.45 -3.66
CA ALA A 315 13.43 13.53 -4.03
C ALA A 315 13.78 12.59 -5.19
N ALA A 316 13.22 11.36 -5.18
CA ALA A 316 13.41 10.39 -6.25
C ALA A 316 12.80 10.87 -7.58
N ALA A 317 11.56 11.37 -7.56
CA ALA A 317 10.91 11.92 -8.74
C ALA A 317 11.71 13.10 -9.33
N ASP A 318 12.14 14.05 -8.50
CA ASP A 318 12.92 15.20 -8.94
C ASP A 318 14.29 14.82 -9.49
N SER A 319 14.96 13.81 -8.90
CA SER A 319 16.23 13.27 -9.41
C SER A 319 16.09 12.70 -10.82
N LEU A 320 15.01 11.93 -11.08
CA LEU A 320 14.75 11.35 -12.40
C LEU A 320 14.41 12.42 -13.43
N ILE A 321 13.60 13.40 -13.06
CA ILE A 321 13.27 14.55 -13.93
C ILE A 321 14.55 15.33 -14.28
N ALA A 322 15.39 15.64 -13.30
CA ALA A 322 16.63 16.39 -13.49
C ALA A 322 17.63 15.63 -14.39
N SER A 323 17.71 14.31 -14.25
CA SER A 323 18.58 13.45 -15.06
C SER A 323 17.96 13.05 -16.41
N ARG A 324 16.71 13.44 -16.70
CA ARG A 324 15.95 13.09 -17.90
C ARG A 324 15.82 11.58 -18.10
N GLN A 325 15.65 10.86 -17.01
CA GLN A 325 15.35 9.43 -17.02
C GLN A 325 13.84 9.21 -17.00
N PRO A 326 13.36 8.05 -17.52
CA PRO A 326 11.98 7.64 -17.36
C PRO A 326 11.60 7.61 -15.87
N CYS A 327 10.41 8.07 -15.55
CA CYS A 327 9.88 8.01 -14.18
C CYS A 327 8.48 7.42 -14.19
N VAL A 328 8.23 6.48 -13.30
CA VAL A 328 6.88 5.99 -12.98
C VAL A 328 6.32 6.89 -11.90
N PHE A 329 5.54 7.89 -12.31
CA PHE A 329 4.89 8.81 -11.37
C PHE A 329 3.69 8.16 -10.71
N ARG A 330 3.45 8.51 -9.45
CA ARG A 330 2.17 8.28 -8.77
C ARG A 330 1.33 9.54 -8.92
N ILE A 331 0.40 9.51 -9.82
CA ILE A 331 -0.43 10.67 -10.16
C ILE A 331 -1.80 10.58 -9.48
N HIS A 332 -2.33 11.73 -9.11
CA HIS A 332 -3.69 11.87 -8.58
C HIS A 332 -4.31 13.11 -9.21
N ASP A 333 -5.23 12.90 -10.12
CA ASP A 333 -5.89 13.99 -10.86
C ASP A 333 -6.84 14.78 -9.97
N THR A 334 -7.24 15.95 -10.44
CA THR A 334 -8.27 16.76 -9.83
C THR A 334 -9.61 16.02 -9.81
N PRO A 335 -10.46 16.25 -8.81
CA PRO A 335 -11.79 15.63 -8.74
C PRO A 335 -12.66 15.96 -9.95
N ASP A 336 -13.47 15.00 -10.37
CA ASP A 336 -14.48 15.20 -11.43
C ASP A 336 -15.47 16.28 -11.00
N LEU A 337 -15.64 17.31 -11.84
CA LEU A 337 -16.54 18.43 -11.57
C LEU A 337 -17.99 18.00 -11.32
N LYS A 338 -18.48 16.93 -11.98
CA LYS A 338 -19.82 16.39 -11.73
C LYS A 338 -19.96 15.78 -10.36
N LYS A 339 -18.93 15.08 -9.89
CA LYS A 339 -18.88 14.52 -8.54
C LYS A 339 -18.71 15.63 -7.50
N ALA A 340 -17.87 16.63 -7.81
CA ALA A 340 -17.68 17.80 -6.96
C ALA A 340 -18.97 18.62 -6.78
N ALA A 341 -19.83 18.69 -7.80
CA ALA A 341 -21.12 19.38 -7.70
C ALA A 341 -22.07 18.75 -6.66
N THR A 342 -21.93 17.45 -6.37
CA THR A 342 -22.74 16.81 -5.31
C THR A 342 -22.35 17.30 -3.92
N LEU A 343 -21.13 17.80 -3.75
CA LEU A 343 -20.63 18.34 -2.49
C LEU A 343 -21.21 19.73 -2.15
N THR A 344 -21.74 20.46 -3.14
CA THR A 344 -22.31 21.81 -2.89
C THR A 344 -23.43 21.75 -1.87
N LYS A 345 -24.42 20.85 -2.05
CA LYS A 345 -25.52 20.69 -1.11
C LYS A 345 -25.09 20.23 0.27
N LEU A 346 -24.06 19.37 0.30
CA LEU A 346 -23.52 18.86 1.55
C LEU A 346 -22.70 19.94 2.28
N ALA A 347 -21.98 20.79 1.56
CA ALA A 347 -21.30 21.95 2.13
C ALA A 347 -22.28 22.93 2.74
N GLU A 348 -23.40 23.21 2.05
CA GLU A 348 -24.49 24.07 2.56
C GLU A 348 -25.09 23.52 3.87
N SER A 349 -25.29 22.21 3.99
CA SER A 349 -25.86 21.60 5.21
C SER A 349 -24.98 21.74 6.45
N VAL A 350 -23.65 21.92 6.27
CA VAL A 350 -22.71 22.19 7.36
C VAL A 350 -22.31 23.66 7.47
N GLY A 351 -23.07 24.55 6.82
CA GLY A 351 -22.84 25.99 6.87
C GLY A 351 -21.68 26.51 6.00
N GLY A 352 -21.23 25.69 5.06
CA GLY A 352 -20.17 26.03 4.12
C GLY A 352 -20.68 26.41 2.73
N ASN A 353 -19.77 26.85 1.88
CA ASN A 353 -20.01 27.08 0.47
C ASN A 353 -18.97 26.39 -0.38
N PHE A 354 -19.39 25.64 -1.40
CA PHE A 354 -18.50 24.96 -2.34
C PHE A 354 -18.85 25.34 -3.78
N THR A 355 -17.98 26.10 -4.39
CA THR A 355 -18.19 26.63 -5.75
C THR A 355 -17.47 25.76 -6.78
N THR A 356 -18.18 25.20 -7.74
CA THR A 356 -17.64 24.30 -8.77
C THR A 356 -17.04 25.00 -9.99
N GLY A 357 -17.21 26.31 -10.11
CA GLY A 357 -16.70 27.11 -11.24
C GLY A 357 -15.24 27.60 -11.13
N GLN A 358 -14.50 27.14 -10.12
CA GLN A 358 -13.11 27.55 -9.85
C GLN A 358 -12.14 26.37 -10.04
N VAL A 359 -10.84 26.69 -10.13
CA VAL A 359 -9.79 25.66 -10.08
C VAL A 359 -9.81 25.00 -8.70
N LEU A 360 -10.16 23.72 -8.66
CA LEU A 360 -10.22 22.98 -7.41
C LEU A 360 -8.82 22.76 -6.85
N ARG A 361 -8.69 22.95 -5.53
CA ARG A 361 -7.49 22.66 -4.74
C ARG A 361 -7.90 21.89 -3.48
N PRO A 362 -7.03 21.09 -2.85
CA PRO A 362 -7.32 20.37 -1.61
C PRO A 362 -7.88 21.27 -0.50
N TYR A 363 -7.36 22.46 -0.35
CA TYR A 363 -7.83 23.52 0.55
C TYR A 363 -9.36 23.75 0.50
N HIS A 364 -10.01 23.69 -0.67
CA HIS A 364 -11.46 23.90 -0.77
C HIS A 364 -12.24 22.76 -0.09
N PHE A 365 -11.72 21.55 -0.16
CA PHE A 365 -12.29 20.38 0.49
C PHE A 365 -12.01 20.42 2.00
N ASN A 366 -10.80 20.83 2.40
CA ASN A 366 -10.40 20.96 3.80
C ASN A 366 -11.30 21.93 4.57
N LYS A 367 -11.76 23.03 3.93
CA LYS A 367 -12.75 23.94 4.53
C LYS A 367 -14.05 23.24 4.90
N ILE A 368 -14.57 22.39 4.01
CA ILE A 368 -15.82 21.66 4.27
C ILE A 368 -15.60 20.61 5.35
N LEU A 369 -14.47 19.90 5.32
CA LEU A 369 -14.10 18.91 6.33
C LEU A 369 -14.00 19.55 7.71
N ALA A 370 -13.37 20.72 7.83
CA ALA A 370 -13.26 21.46 9.09
C ALA A 370 -14.62 21.94 9.64
N LEU A 371 -15.54 22.39 8.77
CA LEU A 371 -16.90 22.78 9.20
C LEU A 371 -17.72 21.58 9.69
N ALA A 372 -17.48 20.39 9.12
CA ALA A 372 -18.15 19.17 9.53
C ALA A 372 -17.51 18.50 10.75
N GLU A 373 -16.31 18.91 11.14
CA GLU A 373 -15.59 18.34 12.28
C GLU A 373 -16.44 18.52 13.56
N ASN A 374 -16.52 17.47 14.37
CA ASN A 374 -17.33 17.44 15.59
C ASN A 374 -18.86 17.58 15.41
N THR A 375 -19.36 17.43 14.17
CA THR A 375 -20.80 17.37 13.88
C THR A 375 -21.23 15.90 13.63
N PRO A 376 -22.54 15.58 13.74
CA PRO A 376 -23.07 14.28 13.36
C PRO A 376 -22.81 13.91 11.89
N ASP A 377 -22.61 14.89 11.01
CA ASP A 377 -22.44 14.74 9.58
C ASP A 377 -20.97 14.50 9.18
N SER A 378 -20.02 14.58 10.13
CA SER A 378 -18.59 14.46 9.88
C SER A 378 -18.21 13.23 9.02
N LEU A 379 -18.73 12.05 9.36
CA LEU A 379 -18.46 10.83 8.60
C LEU A 379 -19.01 10.90 7.17
N SER A 380 -20.26 11.37 7.02
CA SER A 380 -20.92 11.51 5.71
C SER A 380 -20.17 12.47 4.79
N VAL A 381 -19.69 13.58 5.35
CA VAL A 381 -18.90 14.59 4.63
C VAL A 381 -17.55 14.02 4.20
N ASN A 382 -16.82 13.35 5.09
CA ASN A 382 -15.55 12.70 4.76
C ASN A 382 -15.72 11.65 3.64
N GLU A 383 -16.75 10.78 3.74
CA GLU A 383 -17.06 9.80 2.70
C GLU A 383 -17.43 10.46 1.36
N ALA A 384 -18.21 11.53 1.37
CA ALA A 384 -18.59 12.24 0.14
C ALA A 384 -17.39 12.92 -0.51
N VAL A 385 -16.52 13.55 0.28
CA VAL A 385 -15.27 14.13 -0.20
C VAL A 385 -14.39 13.03 -0.80
N LEU A 386 -14.19 11.90 -0.11
CA LEU A 386 -13.43 10.76 -0.65
C LEU A 386 -14.00 10.25 -1.98
N ARG A 387 -15.31 10.05 -2.07
CA ARG A 387 -15.97 9.56 -3.31
C ARG A 387 -15.89 10.53 -4.47
N SER A 388 -15.70 11.82 -4.21
CA SER A 388 -15.51 12.84 -5.24
C SER A 388 -14.12 12.81 -5.86
N GLN A 389 -13.13 12.24 -5.17
CA GLN A 389 -11.76 12.20 -5.63
C GLN A 389 -11.57 11.28 -6.84
N ALA A 390 -10.61 11.60 -7.69
CA ALA A 390 -10.07 10.68 -8.68
C ALA A 390 -9.33 9.53 -7.96
N LYS A 391 -9.07 8.43 -8.65
CA LYS A 391 -8.18 7.39 -8.14
C LYS A 391 -6.74 7.75 -8.47
N ALA A 392 -5.84 7.59 -7.50
CA ALA A 392 -4.42 7.66 -7.79
C ALA A 392 -4.00 6.45 -8.63
N VAL A 393 -3.19 6.67 -9.66
CA VAL A 393 -2.69 5.63 -10.57
C VAL A 393 -1.21 5.85 -10.88
N TYR A 394 -0.56 4.86 -11.48
CA TYR A 394 0.80 4.99 -12.00
C TYR A 394 0.77 5.45 -13.46
N SER A 395 1.67 6.36 -13.83
CA SER A 395 1.77 6.90 -15.19
C SER A 395 3.20 7.35 -15.50
N ILE A 396 3.56 7.34 -16.77
CA ILE A 396 4.77 8.01 -17.28
C ILE A 396 4.57 9.52 -17.45
N ASP A 397 3.33 9.97 -17.54
CA ASP A 397 2.95 11.37 -17.66
C ASP A 397 2.72 11.98 -16.29
N ASN A 398 3.40 13.08 -16.00
CA ASN A 398 3.29 13.77 -14.72
C ASN A 398 2.21 14.86 -14.76
N ILE A 399 1.12 14.63 -14.05
CA ILE A 399 0.08 15.63 -13.80
C ILE A 399 0.04 16.12 -12.33
N GLY A 400 0.99 15.65 -11.52
CA GLY A 400 1.05 15.92 -10.08
C GLY A 400 0.16 14.98 -9.25
N HIS A 401 0.17 15.21 -7.94
CA HIS A 401 -0.62 14.45 -6.97
C HIS A 401 -1.53 15.41 -6.19
N PHE A 402 -2.78 15.55 -6.65
CA PHE A 402 -3.76 16.48 -6.07
C PHE A 402 -3.91 16.31 -4.56
N GLY A 403 -4.19 15.08 -4.08
CA GLY A 403 -4.44 14.84 -2.66
C GLY A 403 -3.27 15.22 -1.74
N LEU A 404 -2.02 15.09 -2.20
CA LEU A 404 -0.83 15.45 -1.44
C LEU A 404 -0.37 16.91 -1.67
N SER A 405 -1.03 17.66 -2.56
CA SER A 405 -0.59 18.99 -3.03
C SER A 405 0.87 18.98 -3.52
N LEU A 406 1.29 17.92 -4.24
CA LEU A 406 2.64 17.75 -4.75
C LEU A 406 2.66 17.82 -6.27
N ARG A 407 3.68 18.51 -6.81
CA ARG A 407 3.89 18.64 -8.24
C ARG A 407 4.54 17.40 -8.85
N ASN A 408 5.52 16.84 -8.18
CA ASN A 408 6.28 15.66 -8.62
C ASN A 408 6.21 14.61 -7.50
N TYR A 409 5.70 13.43 -7.83
CA TYR A 409 5.59 12.36 -6.84
C TYR A 409 5.73 11.00 -7.52
N ALA A 410 6.61 10.18 -7.00
CA ALA A 410 6.81 8.80 -7.44
C ALA A 410 6.96 7.91 -6.21
N HIS A 411 6.54 6.67 -6.29
CA HIS A 411 6.80 5.71 -5.23
C HIS A 411 8.22 5.15 -5.36
N PHE A 412 9.01 5.27 -4.30
CA PHE A 412 10.40 4.86 -4.23
C PHE A 412 10.68 4.00 -2.99
N THR A 413 9.87 4.15 -1.94
CA THR A 413 10.20 3.74 -0.58
C THR A 413 9.77 2.33 -0.19
N SER A 414 9.14 1.56 -1.10
CA SER A 414 8.69 0.20 -0.79
C SER A 414 8.87 -0.79 -1.95
N PRO A 415 10.10 -1.01 -2.44
CA PRO A 415 10.36 -1.87 -3.61
C PRO A 415 10.20 -3.37 -3.30
N ILE A 416 10.17 -3.80 -2.04
CA ILE A 416 9.89 -5.19 -1.67
C ILE A 416 8.45 -5.56 -2.02
N ARG A 417 7.52 -4.60 -1.88
CA ARG A 417 6.08 -4.85 -2.00
C ARG A 417 5.38 -4.10 -3.14
N ARG A 418 6.06 -3.22 -3.90
CA ARG A 418 5.49 -2.51 -5.05
C ARG A 418 6.44 -2.54 -6.24
N TYR A 419 5.95 -3.04 -7.38
CA TYR A 419 6.74 -3.09 -8.60
C TYR A 419 7.04 -1.70 -9.19
N ALA A 420 6.18 -0.71 -8.94
CA ALA A 420 6.44 0.69 -9.32
C ALA A 420 7.74 1.22 -8.72
N ASP A 421 7.97 0.96 -7.43
CA ASP A 421 9.16 1.39 -6.71
C ASP A 421 10.41 0.71 -7.29
N LEU A 422 10.34 -0.56 -7.65
CA LEU A 422 11.42 -1.28 -8.31
C LEU A 422 11.80 -0.64 -9.64
N LEU A 423 10.83 -0.19 -10.44
CA LEU A 423 11.10 0.53 -11.70
C LEU A 423 11.76 1.89 -11.44
N VAL A 424 11.31 2.63 -10.42
CA VAL A 424 11.94 3.89 -10.00
C VAL A 424 13.37 3.67 -9.55
N HIS A 425 13.65 2.61 -8.76
CA HIS A 425 15.01 2.24 -8.36
C HIS A 425 15.89 1.96 -9.58
N ARG A 426 15.43 1.19 -10.56
CA ARG A 426 16.15 0.90 -11.81
C ARG A 426 16.47 2.17 -12.60
N ALA A 427 15.50 3.09 -12.69
CA ALA A 427 15.73 4.38 -13.35
C ALA A 427 16.79 5.24 -12.63
N LEU A 428 16.80 5.22 -11.28
CA LEU A 428 17.80 5.89 -10.46
C LEU A 428 19.19 5.25 -10.61
N VAL A 429 19.27 3.93 -10.75
CA VAL A 429 20.52 3.22 -11.07
C VAL A 429 21.10 3.70 -12.39
N ASP A 430 20.27 3.81 -13.46
CA ASP A 430 20.71 4.35 -14.74
C ASP A 430 21.12 5.84 -14.63
N ALA A 431 20.41 6.62 -13.85
CA ALA A 431 20.75 8.03 -13.61
C ALA A 431 22.13 8.21 -12.95
N THR A 432 22.46 7.36 -11.96
CA THR A 432 23.72 7.44 -11.21
C THR A 432 24.90 6.85 -11.93
N ALA A 433 24.70 5.85 -12.80
CA ALA A 433 25.75 5.23 -13.60
C ALA A 433 26.28 6.11 -14.74
N GLY A 434 25.54 7.14 -15.12
CA GLY A 434 25.89 8.05 -16.20
C GLY A 434 25.66 7.45 -17.60
N ARG A 435 25.70 8.32 -18.63
CA ARG A 435 25.30 7.99 -20.03
C ARG A 435 26.14 6.92 -20.73
N LYS A 436 27.29 6.53 -20.17
CA LYS A 436 28.24 5.60 -20.84
C LYS A 436 28.12 4.15 -20.41
N THR A 437 27.36 3.88 -19.36
CA THR A 437 27.20 2.53 -18.80
C THR A 437 25.72 2.22 -18.62
N SER A 438 25.26 1.09 -19.14
CA SER A 438 23.93 0.57 -18.83
C SER A 438 24.10 -0.56 -17.80
N PRO A 439 23.84 -0.27 -16.51
CA PRO A 439 23.98 -1.28 -15.48
C PRO A 439 22.98 -2.43 -15.72
N LYS A 440 23.40 -3.65 -15.41
CA LYS A 440 22.56 -4.85 -15.61
C LYS A 440 21.30 -4.87 -14.69
N ASP A 441 21.24 -3.97 -13.73
CA ASP A 441 20.18 -3.82 -12.74
C ASP A 441 19.44 -2.48 -12.86
N GLY A 442 19.68 -1.72 -13.95
CA GLY A 442 18.90 -0.57 -14.38
C GLY A 442 17.64 -0.94 -15.15
N LEU A 443 17.05 0.01 -15.88
CA LEU A 443 15.91 -0.21 -16.78
C LEU A 443 16.29 -1.01 -18.04
N ASN A 444 17.57 -1.14 -18.31
CA ASN A 444 18.11 -1.89 -19.46
C ASN A 444 17.53 -1.43 -20.82
N GLY A 445 17.30 -0.12 -20.98
CA GLY A 445 16.77 0.45 -22.21
C GLY A 445 15.30 0.12 -22.47
N MET A 446 14.51 -0.22 -21.43
CA MET A 446 13.08 -0.48 -21.55
C MET A 446 12.37 0.68 -22.24
N PRO A 447 11.60 0.43 -23.32
CA PRO A 447 10.87 1.48 -24.04
C PRO A 447 9.78 2.14 -23.19
N LEU A 448 9.48 3.43 -23.44
CA LEU A 448 8.48 4.17 -22.70
C LEU A 448 7.07 3.59 -22.82
N ASP A 449 6.70 3.08 -23.99
CA ASP A 449 5.41 2.41 -24.23
C ASP A 449 5.27 1.16 -23.36
N GLN A 450 6.33 0.37 -23.23
CA GLN A 450 6.34 -0.78 -22.33
C GLN A 450 6.20 -0.36 -20.85
N ILE A 451 6.87 0.73 -20.42
CA ILE A 451 6.70 1.28 -19.07
C ILE A 451 5.25 1.72 -18.86
N ALA A 452 4.63 2.37 -19.85
CA ALA A 452 3.23 2.80 -19.77
C ALA A 452 2.25 1.61 -19.64
N GLU A 453 2.48 0.53 -20.38
CA GLU A 453 1.72 -0.72 -20.24
C GLU A 453 1.86 -1.31 -18.84
N ILE A 454 3.08 -1.30 -18.29
CA ILE A 454 3.32 -1.76 -16.91
C ILE A 454 2.59 -0.86 -15.91
N CYS A 455 2.62 0.47 -16.07
CA CYS A 455 1.90 1.40 -15.21
C CYS A 455 0.40 1.09 -15.17
N THR A 456 -0.21 0.79 -16.31
CA THR A 456 -1.62 0.37 -16.40
C THR A 456 -1.85 -0.92 -15.64
N HIS A 457 -1.03 -1.95 -15.90
CA HIS A 457 -1.15 -3.25 -15.25
C HIS A 457 -1.00 -3.17 -13.72
N ILE A 458 0.03 -2.46 -13.21
CA ILE A 458 0.25 -2.37 -11.76
C ILE A 458 -0.80 -1.51 -11.04
N SER A 459 -1.42 -0.56 -11.74
CA SER A 459 -2.57 0.18 -11.22
C SER A 459 -3.82 -0.71 -11.10
N GLU A 460 -4.01 -1.63 -12.04
CA GLU A 460 -5.09 -2.64 -11.99
C GLU A 460 -4.85 -3.66 -10.87
N THR A 461 -3.62 -4.18 -10.73
CA THR A 461 -3.30 -5.14 -9.65
C THR A 461 -3.47 -4.51 -8.27
N GLU A 462 -3.08 -3.25 -8.08
CA GLU A 462 -3.30 -2.51 -6.83
C GLU A 462 -4.80 -2.34 -6.54
N ALA A 463 -5.61 -1.98 -7.55
CA ALA A 463 -7.05 -1.85 -7.40
C ALA A 463 -7.71 -3.18 -7.03
N ASN A 464 -7.25 -4.30 -7.61
CA ASN A 464 -7.73 -5.65 -7.29
C ASN A 464 -7.33 -6.06 -5.87
N ALA A 465 -6.11 -5.74 -5.42
CA ALA A 465 -5.64 -6.00 -4.07
C ALA A 465 -6.50 -5.26 -3.02
N ALA A 466 -6.72 -3.96 -3.23
CA ALA A 466 -7.58 -3.15 -2.36
C ALA A 466 -9.05 -3.65 -2.36
N ALA A 467 -9.57 -4.08 -3.51
CA ALA A 467 -10.91 -4.65 -3.61
C ALA A 467 -11.01 -5.99 -2.87
N ALA A 468 -9.97 -6.83 -2.91
CA ALA A 468 -9.93 -8.09 -2.19
C ALA A 468 -9.96 -7.87 -0.67
N GLU A 469 -9.18 -6.93 -0.16
CA GLU A 469 -9.17 -6.56 1.26
C GLU A 469 -10.54 -6.04 1.71
N LEU A 470 -11.14 -5.12 0.95
CA LEU A 470 -12.48 -4.59 1.24
C LEU A 470 -13.59 -5.66 1.16
N SER A 471 -13.48 -6.61 0.22
CA SER A 471 -14.44 -7.73 0.10
C SER A 471 -14.48 -8.55 1.37
N LEU A 472 -13.32 -8.80 2.01
CA LEU A 472 -13.25 -9.56 3.26
C LEU A 472 -13.93 -8.86 4.42
N ILE A 473 -13.82 -7.54 4.54
CA ILE A 473 -14.52 -6.75 5.56
C ILE A 473 -16.03 -6.88 5.37
N HIS A 474 -16.52 -6.82 4.13
CA HIS A 474 -17.94 -6.92 3.82
C HIS A 474 -18.53 -8.33 3.97
N ILE A 475 -17.76 -9.37 3.69
CA ILE A 475 -18.20 -10.77 3.82
C ILE A 475 -18.23 -11.18 5.30
N SER A 476 -17.34 -10.65 6.13
CA SER A 476 -17.33 -10.94 7.57
C SER A 476 -18.44 -10.21 8.36
N GLU A 477 -18.92 -9.06 7.92
CA GLU A 477 -20.02 -8.31 8.55
C GLU A 477 -21.39 -9.03 8.54
N PRO A 478 -21.88 -9.63 7.43
CA PRO A 478 -23.15 -10.33 7.39
C PRO A 478 -23.18 -11.61 8.20
N THR A 479 -22.07 -12.37 8.24
CA THR A 479 -22.00 -13.60 9.05
C THR A 479 -22.15 -13.30 10.55
N ARG A 480 -21.73 -12.12 11.00
CA ARG A 480 -21.91 -11.69 12.38
C ARG A 480 -23.36 -11.33 12.68
N ARG A 481 -24.13 -10.74 11.77
CA ARG A 481 -25.56 -10.48 11.91
C ARG A 481 -26.37 -11.77 12.00
N TYR A 482 -25.99 -12.80 11.22
CA TYR A 482 -26.61 -14.12 11.29
C TYR A 482 -26.25 -14.85 12.59
N ALA A 483 -24.99 -14.81 13.04
CA ALA A 483 -24.56 -15.44 14.30
C ALA A 483 -25.22 -14.80 15.53
N ILE A 484 -25.43 -13.46 15.53
CA ILE A 484 -26.14 -12.75 16.59
C ILE A 484 -27.65 -13.08 16.56
N SER A 485 -28.22 -13.33 15.39
CA SER A 485 -29.64 -13.75 15.25
C SER A 485 -29.89 -15.18 15.77
N TYR A 486 -28.90 -16.06 15.71
CA TYR A 486 -29.00 -17.42 16.27
C TYR A 486 -28.67 -17.50 17.77
N ALA A 487 -28.06 -16.48 18.35
CA ALA A 487 -27.75 -16.45 19.79
C ALA A 487 -28.83 -15.75 20.64
N VAL A 488 -29.92 -15.30 20.03
CA VAL A 488 -31.04 -14.59 20.69
C VAL A 488 -32.36 -15.39 20.59
N PHE A 489 -32.30 -16.66 20.12
CA PHE A 489 -33.44 -17.58 20.23
C PHE A 489 -33.03 -18.90 20.86
#